data_c059b1f0e320fad20a00ef90fc8cb061
#
_entry.id   c059b1f0e320fad20a00ef90fc8cb061
#
_cell.length_a   1.000
_cell.length_b   1.000
_cell.length_c   1.000
_cell.angle_alpha   90.00
_cell.angle_beta   90.00
_cell.angle_gamma   90.00
#
_symmetry.space_group_name_H-M   'P 1'
#
loop_
_entity.id
_entity.type
_entity.pdbx_description
1 polymer ?
#
loop_
_entity_poly.entity_id
_entity_poly.type
_entity_poly.pdbx_seq_one_letter_code
_entity_poly.pdbx_strand_id
1 'polypeptide(L)'
;MTDNKPMEVLKKQLMNYLIERKCAKNNQDNYRYALNGMIDYCNRNNDGYYSDEAIAKYVAEKYDIHDYYSFHSCDNHYLSQICRICKILKDLNENRIPENRYLAKTECLSISEFANAIDDFHKYYIGFGYSKGCADIYRKYATLFLEHCENTGLTNINDIDEMVINQFILTLTQYSKSTIKNCLAG
;
A
#
# COMPACT_ATOMS: atom_id res chain seq x y z
N MET A 1 5.72 -26.38 12.79
CA MET A 1 4.61 -25.52 13.25
C MET A 1 5.22 -24.19 13.61
N THR A 2 4.85 -23.11 12.96
CA THR A 2 5.29 -21.77 13.37
C THR A 2 4.50 -21.43 14.63
N ASP A 3 5.20 -21.17 15.74
CA ASP A 3 4.54 -20.71 16.97
C ASP A 3 3.87 -19.37 16.68
N ASN A 4 2.58 -19.29 16.94
CA ASN A 4 1.81 -18.06 16.79
C ASN A 4 2.36 -16.97 17.72
N LYS A 5 2.52 -15.77 17.19
CA LYS A 5 3.02 -14.63 17.97
C LYS A 5 1.92 -13.99 18.81
N PRO A 6 2.28 -13.42 19.98
CA PRO A 6 1.36 -12.56 20.72
C PRO A 6 0.89 -11.37 19.87
N MET A 7 -0.38 -11.03 19.94
CA MET A 7 -0.99 -9.93 19.18
C MET A 7 -0.34 -8.57 19.47
N GLU A 8 0.10 -8.33 20.71
CA GLU A 8 0.82 -7.09 21.06
C GLU A 8 2.18 -6.98 20.37
N VAL A 9 2.87 -8.11 20.15
CA VAL A 9 4.12 -8.13 19.37
C VAL A 9 3.84 -7.79 17.91
N LEU A 10 2.80 -8.39 17.33
CA LEU A 10 2.39 -8.10 15.95
C LEU A 10 1.94 -6.65 15.78
N LYS A 11 1.22 -6.08 16.73
CA LYS A 11 0.85 -4.67 16.74
C LYS A 11 2.10 -3.77 16.68
N LYS A 12 3.09 -4.04 17.54
CA LYS A 12 4.35 -3.28 17.55
C LYS A 12 5.08 -3.38 16.20
N GLN A 13 5.18 -4.60 15.65
CA GLN A 13 5.81 -4.83 14.34
C GLN A 13 5.06 -4.09 13.23
N LEU A 14 3.73 -4.15 13.19
CA LEU A 14 2.91 -3.46 12.20
C LEU A 14 3.05 -1.93 12.33
N MET A 15 3.01 -1.38 13.53
CA MET A 15 3.18 0.06 13.72
C MET A 15 4.55 0.55 13.28
N ASN A 16 5.62 -0.19 13.57
CA ASN A 16 6.97 0.12 13.10
C ASN A 16 7.02 0.08 11.55
N TYR A 17 6.44 -0.96 10.94
CA TYR A 17 6.32 -1.08 9.49
C TYR A 17 5.62 0.13 8.85
N LEU A 18 4.54 0.64 9.47
CA LEU A 18 3.85 1.84 8.99
C LEU A 18 4.72 3.10 9.08
N ILE A 19 5.49 3.24 10.18
CA ILE A 19 6.39 4.38 10.41
C ILE A 19 7.53 4.38 9.39
N GLU A 20 8.19 3.24 9.18
CA GLU A 20 9.27 3.07 8.21
C GLU A 20 8.81 3.41 6.79
N ARG A 21 7.54 3.14 6.47
CA ARG A 21 6.93 3.49 5.19
C ARG A 21 6.35 4.89 5.13
N LYS A 22 6.62 5.74 6.11
CA LYS A 22 6.14 7.13 6.19
C LYS A 22 4.62 7.24 6.03
N CYS A 23 3.88 6.25 6.55
CA CYS A 23 2.42 6.28 6.52
C CYS A 23 1.90 7.50 7.27
N ALA A 24 0.90 8.19 6.72
CA ALA A 24 0.31 9.37 7.34
C ALA A 24 -0.24 9.07 8.73
N LYS A 25 -0.08 10.01 9.68
CA LYS A 25 -0.46 9.83 11.09
C LYS A 25 -1.92 9.40 11.26
N ASN A 26 -2.84 10.02 10.54
CA ASN A 26 -4.26 9.65 10.59
C ASN A 26 -4.50 8.19 10.21
N ASN A 27 -3.77 7.68 9.21
CA ASN A 27 -3.84 6.28 8.83
C ASN A 27 -3.26 5.38 9.92
N GLN A 28 -2.13 5.76 10.52
CA GLN A 28 -1.56 5.01 11.65
C GLN A 28 -2.55 4.92 12.82
N ASP A 29 -3.29 5.99 13.11
CA ASP A 29 -4.28 6.00 14.19
C ASP A 29 -5.48 5.08 13.86
N ASN A 30 -5.95 5.05 12.61
CA ASN A 30 -6.97 4.11 12.16
C ASN A 30 -6.50 2.65 12.30
N TYR A 31 -5.25 2.35 11.91
CA TYR A 31 -4.66 1.03 12.09
C TYR A 31 -4.59 0.63 13.56
N ARG A 32 -4.14 1.55 14.41
CA ARG A 32 -4.05 1.32 15.87
C ARG A 32 -5.42 1.01 16.47
N TYR A 33 -6.45 1.78 16.09
CA TYR A 33 -7.81 1.56 16.55
C TYR A 33 -8.35 0.18 16.17
N ALA A 34 -8.20 -0.21 14.91
CA ALA A 34 -8.63 -1.52 14.42
C ALA A 34 -7.88 -2.67 15.11
N LEU A 35 -6.55 -2.53 15.28
CA LEU A 35 -5.71 -3.51 15.98
C LEU A 35 -6.12 -3.71 17.44
N ASN A 36 -6.47 -2.66 18.16
CA ASN A 36 -6.93 -2.79 19.54
C ASN A 36 -8.17 -3.68 19.63
N GLY A 37 -9.13 -3.52 18.73
CA GLY A 37 -10.31 -4.40 18.70
C GLY A 37 -9.98 -5.86 18.38
N MET A 38 -9.00 -6.12 17.50
CA MET A 38 -8.52 -7.48 17.21
C MET A 38 -7.79 -8.09 18.40
N ILE A 39 -6.97 -7.30 19.11
CA ILE A 39 -6.25 -7.72 20.30
C ILE A 39 -7.24 -8.08 21.41
N ASP A 40 -8.21 -7.21 21.68
CA ASP A 40 -9.24 -7.46 22.71
C ASP A 40 -10.03 -8.74 22.42
N TYR A 41 -10.29 -9.01 21.13
CA TYR A 41 -10.94 -10.25 20.73
C TYR A 41 -10.04 -11.47 20.93
N CYS A 42 -8.78 -11.41 20.52
CA CYS A 42 -7.83 -12.51 20.71
C CYS A 42 -7.52 -12.76 22.18
N ASN A 43 -7.46 -11.73 23.02
CA ASN A 43 -7.29 -11.89 24.47
C ASN A 43 -8.44 -12.69 25.11
N ARG A 44 -9.65 -12.50 24.60
CA ARG A 44 -10.83 -13.21 25.13
C ARG A 44 -11.02 -14.62 24.57
N ASN A 45 -10.54 -14.88 23.36
CA ASN A 45 -10.87 -16.09 22.60
C ASN A 45 -9.67 -16.95 22.22
N ASN A 46 -8.44 -16.46 22.37
CA ASN A 46 -7.21 -17.14 21.94
C ASN A 46 -5.97 -16.75 22.78
N ASP A 47 -6.13 -16.57 24.09
CA ASP A 47 -5.07 -16.27 25.06
C ASP A 47 -4.10 -15.13 24.63
N GLY A 48 -4.57 -14.20 23.80
CA GLY A 48 -3.80 -13.07 23.30
C GLY A 48 -2.86 -13.38 22.14
N TYR A 49 -2.87 -14.61 21.64
CA TYR A 49 -2.06 -15.00 20.49
C TYR A 49 -2.82 -14.81 19.17
N TYR A 50 -2.04 -14.63 18.10
CA TYR A 50 -2.57 -14.59 16.74
C TYR A 50 -3.13 -15.95 16.33
N SER A 51 -4.26 -15.93 15.63
CA SER A 51 -4.79 -17.08 14.91
C SER A 51 -5.56 -16.54 13.70
N ASP A 52 -5.30 -17.11 12.51
CA ASP A 52 -6.07 -16.78 11.30
C ASP A 52 -7.57 -16.97 11.51
N GLU A 53 -7.95 -18.06 12.20
CA GLU A 53 -9.34 -18.38 12.49
C GLU A 53 -9.97 -17.35 13.45
N ALA A 54 -9.27 -16.96 14.52
CA ALA A 54 -9.76 -15.94 15.46
C ALA A 54 -9.93 -14.58 14.78
N ILE A 55 -8.98 -14.18 13.93
CA ILE A 55 -9.07 -12.92 13.16
C ILE A 55 -10.21 -12.98 12.15
N ALA A 56 -10.35 -14.08 11.40
CA ALA A 56 -11.43 -14.25 10.43
C ALA A 56 -12.80 -14.18 11.12
N LYS A 57 -12.95 -14.83 12.27
CA LYS A 57 -14.18 -14.81 13.06
C LYS A 57 -14.50 -13.42 13.59
N TYR A 58 -13.51 -12.70 14.13
CA TYR A 58 -13.68 -11.30 14.55
C TYR A 58 -14.19 -10.40 13.41
N VAL A 59 -13.58 -10.54 12.24
CA VAL A 59 -13.91 -9.71 11.08
C VAL A 59 -15.29 -10.05 10.54
N ALA A 60 -15.69 -11.34 10.53
CA ALA A 60 -17.02 -11.77 10.16
C ALA A 60 -18.08 -11.25 11.14
N GLU A 61 -17.86 -11.40 12.45
CA GLU A 61 -18.82 -10.98 13.49
C GLU A 61 -19.01 -9.46 13.54
N LYS A 62 -17.92 -8.70 13.34
CA LYS A 62 -17.97 -7.24 13.55
C LYS A 62 -18.27 -6.46 12.27
N TYR A 63 -17.85 -6.96 11.12
CA TYR A 63 -17.88 -6.22 9.85
C TYR A 63 -18.63 -6.96 8.74
N ASP A 64 -19.17 -8.15 9.00
CA ASP A 64 -19.84 -9.02 8.03
C ASP A 64 -18.94 -9.38 6.82
N ILE A 65 -17.65 -9.60 7.08
CA ILE A 65 -16.66 -9.97 6.06
C ILE A 65 -16.25 -11.43 6.29
N HIS A 66 -16.79 -12.34 5.46
CA HIS A 66 -16.55 -13.78 5.59
C HIS A 66 -15.27 -14.26 4.91
N ASP A 67 -14.75 -13.50 3.93
CA ASP A 67 -13.45 -13.74 3.30
C ASP A 67 -12.70 -12.43 3.07
N TYR A 68 -11.80 -12.09 3.99
CA TYR A 68 -11.02 -10.88 3.89
C TYR A 68 -9.89 -10.94 2.84
N TYR A 69 -9.59 -12.13 2.28
CA TYR A 69 -8.59 -12.26 1.21
C TYR A 69 -9.13 -11.80 -0.14
N SER A 70 -10.34 -12.21 -0.47
CA SER A 70 -11.00 -11.84 -1.72
C SER A 70 -11.85 -10.57 -1.61
N PHE A 71 -12.05 -10.05 -0.39
CA PHE A 71 -12.88 -8.86 -0.17
C PHE A 71 -12.32 -7.63 -0.88
N HIS A 72 -13.12 -7.06 -1.77
CA HIS A 72 -12.88 -5.79 -2.43
C HIS A 72 -14.12 -4.92 -2.30
N SER A 73 -13.98 -3.78 -1.63
CA SER A 73 -15.03 -2.76 -1.60
C SER A 73 -14.50 -1.49 -2.25
N CYS A 74 -15.15 -1.07 -3.33
CA CYS A 74 -14.89 0.23 -3.94
C CYS A 74 -15.48 1.38 -3.12
N ASP A 75 -16.53 1.09 -2.34
CA ASP A 75 -17.35 2.11 -1.69
C ASP A 75 -17.00 2.29 -0.20
N ASN A 76 -16.30 1.32 0.41
CA ASN A 76 -15.95 1.38 1.83
C ASN A 76 -14.45 1.20 2.08
N HIS A 77 -13.73 2.32 2.04
CA HIS A 77 -12.28 2.34 2.31
C HIS A 77 -11.90 1.78 3.68
N TYR A 78 -12.77 1.94 4.68
CA TYR A 78 -12.49 1.43 6.03
C TYR A 78 -12.49 -0.10 6.06
N LEU A 79 -13.47 -0.75 5.45
CA LEU A 79 -13.51 -2.22 5.38
C LEU A 79 -12.33 -2.77 4.58
N SER A 80 -11.97 -2.12 3.48
CA SER A 80 -10.77 -2.48 2.71
C SER A 80 -9.49 -2.33 3.55
N GLN A 81 -9.44 -1.34 4.45
CA GLN A 81 -8.33 -1.16 5.39
C GLN A 81 -8.29 -2.29 6.44
N ILE A 82 -9.44 -2.72 6.98
CA ILE A 82 -9.52 -3.87 7.89
C ILE A 82 -8.96 -5.13 7.25
N CYS A 83 -9.39 -5.46 6.03
CA CYS A 83 -8.87 -6.61 5.28
C CYS A 83 -7.36 -6.53 5.06
N ARG A 84 -6.86 -5.33 4.77
CA ARG A 84 -5.42 -5.08 4.63
C ARG A 84 -4.66 -5.35 5.93
N ILE A 85 -5.18 -4.91 7.07
CA ILE A 85 -4.59 -5.18 8.38
C ILE A 85 -4.49 -6.69 8.63
N CYS A 86 -5.54 -7.45 8.34
CA CYS A 86 -5.55 -8.90 8.52
C CYS A 86 -4.44 -9.58 7.68
N LYS A 87 -4.29 -9.17 6.42
CA LYS A 87 -3.23 -9.69 5.54
C LYS A 87 -1.83 -9.38 6.07
N ILE A 88 -1.60 -8.14 6.52
CA ILE A 88 -0.31 -7.73 7.11
C ILE A 88 -0.01 -8.51 8.40
N LEU A 89 -1.00 -8.70 9.28
CA LEU A 89 -0.82 -9.48 10.50
C LEU A 89 -0.39 -10.92 10.21
N LYS A 90 -1.00 -11.54 9.20
CA LYS A 90 -0.61 -12.88 8.75
C LYS A 90 0.83 -12.92 8.27
N ASP A 91 1.21 -12.00 7.38
CA ASP A 91 2.59 -11.93 6.87
C ASP A 91 3.59 -11.78 8.02
N LEU A 92 3.32 -10.87 8.96
CA LEU A 92 4.18 -10.65 10.13
C LEU A 92 4.22 -11.87 11.07
N ASN A 93 3.11 -12.58 11.25
CA ASN A 93 3.08 -13.81 12.06
C ASN A 93 3.95 -14.91 11.44
N GLU A 94 3.93 -15.02 10.12
CA GLU A 94 4.72 -15.97 9.35
C GLU A 94 6.16 -15.50 9.07
N ASN A 95 6.60 -14.41 9.69
CA ASN A 95 7.92 -13.77 9.45
C ASN A 95 8.16 -13.33 8.00
N ARG A 96 7.09 -13.07 7.25
CA ARG A 96 7.18 -12.50 5.91
C ARG A 96 7.20 -10.98 5.96
N ILE A 97 7.86 -10.37 5.00
CA ILE A 97 7.78 -8.92 4.81
C ILE A 97 6.47 -8.61 4.09
N PRO A 98 5.57 -7.77 4.68
CA PRO A 98 4.33 -7.40 4.01
C PRO A 98 4.59 -6.77 2.65
N GLU A 99 3.82 -7.17 1.64
CA GLU A 99 3.99 -6.67 0.29
C GLU A 99 3.72 -5.16 0.17
N ASN A 100 4.47 -4.47 -0.67
CA ASN A 100 4.37 -3.02 -0.88
C ASN A 100 2.97 -2.55 -1.28
N ARG A 101 2.17 -3.42 -1.92
CA ARG A 101 0.79 -3.12 -2.32
C ARG A 101 -0.16 -2.80 -1.16
N TYR A 102 0.22 -3.12 0.09
CA TYR A 102 -0.62 -2.84 1.25
C TYR A 102 -0.62 -1.38 1.67
N LEU A 103 0.40 -0.62 1.29
CA LEU A 103 0.55 0.79 1.63
C LEU A 103 1.00 1.59 0.41
N ALA A 104 0.49 2.81 0.32
CA ALA A 104 1.05 3.76 -0.63
C ALA A 104 2.49 4.10 -0.19
N LYS A 105 3.48 3.76 -1.00
CA LYS A 105 4.85 4.20 -0.80
C LYS A 105 4.91 5.70 -1.06
N THR A 106 5.54 6.46 -0.16
CA THR A 106 5.90 7.85 -0.49
C THR A 106 7.18 7.77 -1.31
N GLU A 107 7.03 8.00 -2.58
CA GLU A 107 8.12 7.93 -3.54
C GLU A 107 8.97 9.19 -3.41
N CYS A 108 10.28 9.05 -3.32
CA CYS A 108 11.24 10.14 -3.34
C CYS A 108 12.23 9.83 -4.45
N LEU A 109 12.13 10.58 -5.54
CA LEU A 109 13.13 10.55 -6.58
C LEU A 109 14.44 11.14 -6.04
N SER A 110 15.55 10.44 -6.24
CA SER A 110 16.88 10.88 -5.81
C SER A 110 17.53 11.81 -6.83
N ILE A 111 17.14 11.67 -8.12
CA ILE A 111 17.65 12.47 -9.21
C ILE A 111 16.83 13.77 -9.31
N SER A 112 17.52 14.91 -9.12
CA SER A 112 16.87 16.22 -9.10
C SER A 112 16.16 16.58 -10.40
N GLU A 113 16.66 16.12 -11.55
CA GLU A 113 16.04 16.33 -12.86
C GLU A 113 14.66 15.65 -12.93
N PHE A 114 14.57 14.38 -12.48
CA PHE A 114 13.32 13.65 -12.44
C PHE A 114 12.33 14.24 -11.43
N ALA A 115 12.82 14.67 -10.26
CA ALA A 115 11.99 15.33 -9.28
C ALA A 115 11.39 16.65 -9.80
N ASN A 116 12.20 17.46 -10.50
CA ASN A 116 11.74 18.69 -11.12
C ASN A 116 10.72 18.41 -12.24
N ALA A 117 10.97 17.41 -13.08
CA ALA A 117 10.05 17.02 -14.16
C ALA A 117 8.67 16.63 -13.60
N ILE A 118 8.62 15.89 -12.48
CA ILE A 118 7.36 15.53 -11.80
C ILE A 118 6.64 16.76 -11.24
N ASP A 119 7.37 17.70 -10.65
CA ASP A 119 6.75 18.92 -10.12
C ASP A 119 6.18 19.79 -11.24
N ASP A 120 6.87 19.89 -12.37
CA ASP A 120 6.40 20.65 -13.53
C ASP A 120 5.23 19.95 -14.22
N PHE A 121 5.26 18.63 -14.35
CA PHE A 121 4.15 17.82 -14.82
C PHE A 121 2.90 18.02 -13.96
N HIS A 122 3.02 18.00 -12.63
CA HIS A 122 1.90 18.22 -11.72
C HIS A 122 1.33 19.64 -11.88
N LYS A 123 2.18 20.68 -11.94
CA LYS A 123 1.77 22.07 -12.17
C LYS A 123 1.04 22.21 -13.51
N TYR A 124 1.54 21.56 -14.56
CA TYR A 124 0.93 21.57 -15.88
C TYR A 124 -0.51 21.05 -15.84
N TYR A 125 -0.76 19.90 -15.20
CA TYR A 125 -2.11 19.35 -15.08
C TYR A 125 -3.05 20.25 -14.28
N ILE A 126 -2.58 20.85 -13.19
CA ILE A 126 -3.35 21.84 -12.43
C ILE A 126 -3.67 23.06 -13.31
N GLY A 127 -2.70 23.57 -14.06
CA GLY A 127 -2.88 24.69 -14.99
C GLY A 127 -3.87 24.42 -16.13
N PHE A 128 -3.99 23.16 -16.54
CA PHE A 128 -4.97 22.70 -17.54
C PHE A 128 -6.39 22.54 -17.00
N GLY A 129 -6.61 22.77 -15.69
CA GLY A 129 -7.92 22.72 -15.07
C GLY A 129 -8.32 21.35 -14.51
N TYR A 130 -7.39 20.39 -14.42
CA TYR A 130 -7.65 19.13 -13.72
C TYR A 130 -7.80 19.38 -12.21
N SER A 131 -8.68 18.60 -11.57
CA SER A 131 -8.78 18.66 -10.12
C SER A 131 -7.45 18.24 -9.47
N LYS A 132 -7.13 18.80 -8.31
CA LYS A 132 -5.94 18.43 -7.55
C LYS A 132 -5.83 16.91 -7.34
N GLY A 133 -6.95 16.24 -6.99
CA GLY A 133 -6.95 14.80 -6.80
C GLY A 133 -6.60 14.01 -8.06
N CYS A 134 -7.03 14.49 -9.23
CA CYS A 134 -6.69 13.89 -10.51
C CYS A 134 -5.20 14.10 -10.84
N ALA A 135 -4.70 15.33 -10.67
CA ALA A 135 -3.28 15.65 -10.86
C ALA A 135 -2.37 14.85 -9.92
N ASP A 136 -2.77 14.65 -8.66
CA ASP A 136 -2.04 13.84 -7.66
C ASP A 136 -1.97 12.36 -8.08
N ILE A 137 -3.03 11.82 -8.69
CA ILE A 137 -3.05 10.45 -9.21
C ILE A 137 -2.06 10.31 -10.38
N TYR A 138 -2.09 11.20 -11.35
CA TYR A 138 -1.15 11.16 -12.48
C TYR A 138 0.29 11.39 -12.04
N ARG A 139 0.52 12.34 -11.12
CA ARG A 139 1.82 12.54 -10.49
C ARG A 139 2.36 11.23 -9.91
N LYS A 140 1.54 10.49 -9.15
CA LYS A 140 1.94 9.23 -8.54
C LYS A 140 2.41 8.20 -9.58
N TYR A 141 1.68 8.05 -10.69
CA TYR A 141 2.06 7.06 -11.70
C TYR A 141 3.29 7.49 -12.51
N ALA A 142 3.41 8.78 -12.81
CA ALA A 142 4.60 9.31 -13.44
C ALA A 142 5.84 9.16 -12.53
N THR A 143 5.69 9.38 -11.21
CA THR A 143 6.77 9.12 -10.25
C THR A 143 7.17 7.64 -10.25
N LEU A 144 6.20 6.71 -10.30
CA LEU A 144 6.50 5.27 -10.36
C LEU A 144 7.33 4.90 -11.60
N PHE A 145 7.03 5.52 -12.74
CA PHE A 145 7.82 5.34 -13.96
C PHE A 145 9.24 5.89 -13.81
N LEU A 146 9.41 7.11 -13.28
CA LEU A 146 10.74 7.70 -13.09
C LEU A 146 11.56 6.98 -12.00
N GLU A 147 10.92 6.42 -10.95
CA GLU A 147 11.60 5.50 -10.03
C GLU A 147 12.12 4.25 -10.76
N HIS A 148 11.36 3.70 -11.71
CA HIS A 148 11.85 2.60 -12.53
C HIS A 148 13.07 3.02 -13.35
N CYS A 149 13.06 4.22 -13.96
CA CYS A 149 14.19 4.77 -14.69
C CYS A 149 15.44 4.91 -13.78
N GLU A 150 15.30 5.47 -12.59
CA GLU A 150 16.40 5.55 -11.61
C GLU A 150 16.96 4.15 -11.28
N ASN A 151 16.09 3.19 -11.01
CA ASN A 151 16.47 1.83 -10.66
C ASN A 151 17.16 1.08 -11.81
N THR A 152 16.94 1.48 -13.06
CA THR A 152 17.64 0.97 -14.25
C THR A 152 18.93 1.73 -14.57
N GLY A 153 19.28 2.75 -13.75
CA GLY A 153 20.52 3.51 -13.89
C GLY A 153 20.43 4.73 -14.80
N LEU A 154 19.22 5.10 -15.26
CA LEU A 154 19.01 6.32 -16.02
C LEU A 154 19.11 7.55 -15.10
N THR A 155 19.79 8.58 -15.59
CA THR A 155 20.00 9.83 -14.86
C THR A 155 19.48 11.07 -15.60
N ASN A 156 19.08 10.91 -16.86
CA ASN A 156 18.62 12.00 -17.71
C ASN A 156 17.29 11.61 -18.37
N ILE A 157 16.32 12.52 -18.39
CA ILE A 157 15.00 12.28 -18.98
C ILE A 157 15.05 12.07 -20.50
N ASN A 158 16.05 12.65 -21.17
CA ASN A 158 16.23 12.51 -22.62
C ASN A 158 16.75 11.13 -23.04
N ASP A 159 17.24 10.33 -22.09
CA ASP A 159 17.71 8.95 -22.34
C ASP A 159 16.57 7.93 -22.25
N ILE A 160 15.34 8.38 -21.96
CA ILE A 160 14.15 7.53 -21.92
C ILE A 160 13.73 7.19 -23.35
N ASP A 161 13.88 5.94 -23.70
CA ASP A 161 13.51 5.39 -25.00
C ASP A 161 12.35 4.39 -24.92
N GLU A 162 11.93 3.87 -26.06
CA GLU A 162 10.86 2.87 -26.15
C GLU A 162 11.20 1.59 -25.39
N MET A 163 12.47 1.22 -25.30
CA MET A 163 12.90 0.01 -24.59
C MET A 163 12.66 0.15 -23.09
N VAL A 164 12.99 1.30 -22.51
CA VAL A 164 12.75 1.62 -21.09
C VAL A 164 11.25 1.60 -20.76
N ILE A 165 10.44 2.20 -21.64
CA ILE A 165 8.98 2.21 -21.51
C ILE A 165 8.43 0.77 -21.53
N ASN A 166 8.86 -0.05 -22.48
CA ASN A 166 8.42 -1.43 -22.59
C ASN A 166 8.84 -2.27 -21.36
N GLN A 167 10.04 -2.06 -20.84
CA GLN A 167 10.50 -2.71 -19.60
C GLN A 167 9.61 -2.32 -18.41
N PHE A 168 9.29 -1.03 -18.27
CA PHE A 168 8.36 -0.57 -17.24
C PHE A 168 6.97 -1.24 -17.37
N ILE A 169 6.41 -1.28 -18.59
CA ILE A 169 5.11 -1.92 -18.85
C ILE A 169 5.11 -3.38 -18.37
N LEU A 170 6.19 -4.11 -18.59
CA LEU A 170 6.33 -5.50 -18.14
C LEU A 170 6.30 -5.61 -16.61
N THR A 171 6.77 -4.61 -15.87
CA THR A 171 6.68 -4.60 -14.40
C THR A 171 5.26 -4.42 -13.89
N LEU A 172 4.35 -3.89 -14.72
CA LEU A 172 2.97 -3.62 -14.35
C LEU A 172 2.07 -4.86 -14.37
N THR A 173 2.54 -6.00 -14.83
CA THR A 173 1.74 -7.24 -14.97
C THR A 173 1.14 -7.74 -13.66
N GLN A 174 1.71 -7.36 -12.52
CA GLN A 174 1.21 -7.66 -11.18
C GLN A 174 0.04 -6.78 -10.71
N TYR A 175 -0.27 -5.71 -11.46
CA TYR A 175 -1.33 -4.76 -11.09
C TYR A 175 -2.66 -5.10 -11.78
N SER A 176 -3.76 -4.55 -11.24
CA SER A 176 -5.07 -4.69 -11.87
C SER A 176 -5.12 -3.95 -13.22
N LYS A 177 -6.00 -4.41 -14.13
CA LYS A 177 -6.20 -3.73 -15.44
C LYS A 177 -6.50 -2.24 -15.31
N SER A 178 -7.26 -1.84 -14.27
CA SER A 178 -7.57 -0.43 -14.00
C SER A 178 -6.29 0.36 -13.60
N THR A 179 -5.44 -0.23 -12.77
CA THR A 179 -4.16 0.38 -12.37
C THR A 179 -3.24 0.54 -13.56
N ILE A 180 -3.10 -0.51 -14.40
CA ILE A 180 -2.29 -0.47 -15.62
C ILE A 180 -2.77 0.65 -16.55
N LYS A 181 -4.09 0.74 -16.79
CA LYS A 181 -4.68 1.81 -17.60
C LYS A 181 -4.31 3.20 -17.07
N ASN A 182 -4.37 3.41 -15.76
CA ASN A 182 -4.03 4.69 -15.16
C ASN A 182 -2.52 4.99 -15.24
N CYS A 183 -1.66 3.99 -15.10
CA CYS A 183 -0.21 4.14 -15.27
C CYS A 183 0.17 4.55 -16.70
N LEU A 184 -0.57 4.06 -17.70
CA LEU A 184 -0.31 4.36 -19.11
C LEU A 184 -0.96 5.68 -19.59
N ALA A 185 -1.87 6.24 -18.81
CA ALA A 185 -2.55 7.51 -19.10
C ALA A 185 -1.86 8.73 -18.46
N GLY A 186 -0.95 8.52 -17.49
CA GLY A 186 -0.14 9.56 -16.84
C GLY A 186 1.22 9.62 -17.48
#